data_307015c65d34677fe819ae57312a03a0
#
_entry.id   307015c65d34677fe819ae57312a03a0
#
_cell.length_a   1.000
_cell.length_b   1.000
_cell.length_c   1.000
_cell.angle_alpha   90.00
_cell.angle_beta   90.00
_cell.angle_gamma   90.00
#
_symmetry.space_group_name_H-M   'P 1'
#
loop_
_entity.id
_entity.type
_entity.pdbx_description
1 polymer ?
#
loop_
_entity_poly.entity_id
_entity_poly.type
_entity_poly.pdbx_seq_one_letter_code
_entity_poly.pdbx_strand_id
1 'polypeptide(L)'
;MWWERDEVMGDIFINHSNHPSALWSEDEKRAAEEYGRIVDMAFPAIPPLATEIEVEGLAEVNAVRIIAQKPALVLCQGEYTYTYALVKRLIEKGIYVVAACSERVVEEHHEPDGSTRRISQFRFKRFRFYDC
;
A
#
# COMPACT_ATOMS: atom_id res chain seq x y z
N MET A 1 -22.35 -16.52 -6.11
CA MET A 1 -23.19 -15.77 -5.14
C MET A 1 -22.33 -14.80 -4.39
N TRP A 2 -22.82 -13.60 -4.11
CA TRP A 2 -22.03 -12.57 -3.44
C TRP A 2 -21.56 -13.00 -2.04
N TRP A 3 -22.33 -13.78 -1.32
CA TRP A 3 -21.94 -14.26 0.00
C TRP A 3 -20.78 -15.28 -0.08
N GLU A 4 -20.63 -15.96 -1.20
CA GLU A 4 -19.51 -16.87 -1.42
C GLU A 4 -18.20 -16.12 -1.59
N ARG A 5 -18.25 -14.87 -2.09
CA ARG A 5 -17.06 -14.03 -2.20
C ARG A 5 -16.48 -13.71 -0.82
N ASP A 6 -17.35 -13.45 0.17
CA ASP A 6 -16.90 -13.15 1.51
C ASP A 6 -16.16 -14.33 2.15
N GLU A 7 -16.56 -15.56 1.79
CA GLU A 7 -15.87 -16.76 2.26
C GLU A 7 -14.54 -16.99 1.53
N VAL A 8 -14.45 -16.62 0.25
CA VAL A 8 -13.26 -16.81 -0.57
C VAL A 8 -12.24 -15.71 -0.32
N MET A 9 -12.70 -14.47 -0.21
CA MET A 9 -11.84 -13.33 0.08
C MET A 9 -11.62 -13.28 1.59
N GLY A 10 -10.39 -13.38 2.02
CA GLY A 10 -10.06 -13.34 3.43
C GLY A 10 -10.44 -12.02 4.10
N ASP A 11 -10.17 -11.97 5.38
CA ASP A 11 -10.45 -10.81 6.23
C ASP A 11 -9.17 -10.05 6.60
N ILE A 12 -8.19 -10.04 5.71
CA ILE A 12 -6.94 -9.33 5.93
C ILE A 12 -6.75 -8.21 4.90
N PHE A 13 -6.10 -7.17 5.37
CA PHE A 13 -5.62 -6.07 4.55
C PHE A 13 -4.09 -6.20 4.50
N ILE A 14 -3.53 -6.44 3.31
CA ILE A 14 -2.08 -6.56 3.18
C ILE A 14 -1.48 -5.20 2.89
N ASN A 15 -0.52 -4.80 3.75
CA ASN A 15 0.30 -3.62 3.50
C ASN A 15 1.59 -4.07 2.82
N HIS A 16 1.68 -3.79 1.52
CA HIS A 16 2.86 -4.07 0.72
C HIS A 16 3.42 -2.74 0.21
N SER A 17 4.00 -1.97 1.15
CA SER A 17 4.54 -0.65 0.88
C SER A 17 5.81 -0.43 1.70
N ASN A 18 6.48 0.71 1.46
CA ASN A 18 7.68 1.10 2.19
C ASN A 18 7.39 1.66 3.59
N HIS A 19 6.12 1.79 3.95
CA HIS A 19 5.71 2.37 5.24
C HIS A 19 5.08 1.31 6.12
N PRO A 20 5.81 0.80 7.14
CA PRO A 20 5.23 -0.18 8.07
C PRO A 20 3.97 0.36 8.74
N SER A 21 2.97 -0.50 8.90
CA SER A 21 1.69 -0.08 9.46
C SER A 21 1.80 0.46 10.90
N ALA A 22 2.82 0.06 11.63
CA ALA A 22 3.07 0.57 12.98
C ALA A 22 3.31 2.09 12.99
N LEU A 23 3.76 2.65 11.86
CA LEU A 23 4.04 4.09 11.72
C LEU A 23 2.87 4.86 11.10
N TRP A 24 1.78 4.19 10.76
CA TRP A 24 0.62 4.85 10.16
C TRP A 24 -0.12 5.71 11.17
N SER A 25 -0.80 6.75 10.66
CA SER A 25 -1.74 7.51 11.47
C SER A 25 -2.94 6.64 11.87
N GLU A 26 -3.66 7.08 12.90
CA GLU A 26 -4.88 6.37 13.32
C GLU A 26 -5.93 6.36 12.20
N ASP A 27 -6.00 7.43 11.40
CA ASP A 27 -6.94 7.51 10.28
C ASP A 27 -6.64 6.45 9.22
N GLU A 28 -5.37 6.25 8.90
CA GLU A 28 -4.97 5.25 7.92
C GLU A 28 -5.22 3.84 8.44
N LYS A 29 -4.88 3.57 9.71
CA LYS A 29 -5.14 2.28 10.34
C LYS A 29 -6.63 1.95 10.32
N ARG A 30 -7.48 2.90 10.69
CA ARG A 30 -8.93 2.71 10.70
C ARG A 30 -9.49 2.42 9.32
N ALA A 31 -9.02 3.15 8.32
CA ALA A 31 -9.44 2.92 6.94
C ALA A 31 -9.09 1.51 6.46
N ALA A 32 -7.89 1.04 6.81
CA ALA A 32 -7.46 -0.31 6.45
C ALA A 32 -8.26 -1.38 7.21
N GLU A 33 -8.50 -1.17 8.49
CA GLU A 33 -9.20 -2.13 9.34
C GLU A 33 -10.66 -2.32 8.97
N GLU A 34 -11.26 -1.39 8.22
CA GLU A 34 -12.59 -1.58 7.63
C GLU A 34 -12.62 -2.76 6.66
N TYR A 35 -11.48 -3.09 6.05
CA TYR A 35 -11.37 -4.20 5.11
C TYR A 35 -10.88 -5.48 5.77
N GLY A 36 -10.19 -5.38 6.89
CA GLY A 36 -9.68 -6.54 7.59
C GLY A 36 -8.47 -6.22 8.47
N ARG A 37 -7.95 -7.25 9.11
CA ARG A 37 -6.77 -7.16 9.96
C ARG A 37 -5.55 -6.80 9.11
N ILE A 38 -4.78 -5.81 9.54
CA ILE A 38 -3.59 -5.36 8.81
C ILE A 38 -2.46 -6.37 8.95
N VAL A 39 -1.91 -6.79 7.82
CA VAL A 39 -0.75 -7.67 7.76
C VAL A 39 0.31 -6.98 6.92
N ASP A 40 1.47 -6.72 7.51
CA ASP A 40 2.59 -6.16 6.76
C ASP A 40 3.30 -7.25 5.97
N MET A 41 3.52 -6.99 4.69
CA MET A 41 4.39 -7.80 3.83
C MET A 41 5.47 -6.88 3.30
N ALA A 42 6.71 -7.12 3.69
CA ALA A 42 7.81 -6.22 3.37
C ALA A 42 7.90 -5.94 1.86
N PHE A 43 8.01 -4.66 1.51
CA PHE A 43 8.24 -4.24 0.14
C PHE A 43 9.71 -4.52 -0.22
N PRO A 44 9.99 -5.16 -1.37
CA PRO A 44 11.35 -5.51 -1.70
C PRO A 44 12.19 -4.30 -2.09
N ALA A 45 13.48 -4.36 -1.78
CA ALA A 45 14.44 -3.40 -2.32
C ALA A 45 14.74 -3.80 -3.76
N ILE A 46 14.42 -2.93 -4.71
CA ILE A 46 14.65 -3.20 -6.12
C ILE A 46 16.03 -2.63 -6.49
N PRO A 47 17.00 -3.48 -6.87
CA PRO A 47 18.32 -2.97 -7.26
C PRO A 47 18.20 -2.05 -8.47
N PRO A 48 18.93 -0.91 -8.48
CA PRO A 48 18.86 0.02 -9.62
C PRO A 48 19.22 -0.60 -10.97
N LEU A 49 20.05 -1.63 -10.97
CA LEU A 49 20.46 -2.31 -12.20
C LEU A 49 19.64 -3.56 -12.53
N ALA A 50 18.59 -3.84 -11.76
CA ALA A 50 17.72 -4.99 -12.06
C ALA A 50 17.09 -4.82 -13.44
N THR A 51 17.05 -5.92 -14.19
CA THR A 51 16.43 -5.91 -15.52
C THR A 51 14.90 -6.03 -15.41
N GLU A 52 14.21 -5.73 -16.50
CA GLU A 52 12.76 -5.89 -16.57
C GLU A 52 12.35 -7.33 -16.25
N ILE A 53 13.12 -8.30 -16.76
CA ILE A 53 12.85 -9.73 -16.52
C ILE A 53 12.98 -10.07 -15.03
N GLU A 54 14.01 -9.54 -14.38
CA GLU A 54 14.23 -9.78 -12.96
C GLU A 54 13.11 -9.17 -12.11
N VAL A 55 12.69 -7.95 -12.46
CA VAL A 55 11.58 -7.26 -11.76
C VAL A 55 10.27 -8.03 -11.97
N GLU A 56 9.99 -8.46 -13.18
CA GLU A 56 8.79 -9.25 -13.50
C GLU A 56 8.77 -10.57 -12.73
N GLY A 57 9.91 -11.24 -12.65
CA GLY A 57 10.03 -12.50 -11.90
C GLY A 57 9.74 -12.32 -10.41
N LEU A 58 10.25 -11.24 -9.83
CA LEU A 58 10.01 -10.93 -8.42
C LEU A 58 8.53 -10.61 -8.18
N ALA A 59 7.92 -9.84 -9.07
CA ALA A 59 6.50 -9.52 -8.99
C ALA A 59 5.64 -10.78 -9.10
N GLU A 60 6.01 -11.71 -9.98
CA GLU A 60 5.29 -12.98 -10.14
C GLU A 60 5.33 -13.80 -8.85
N VAL A 61 6.50 -13.95 -8.24
CA VAL A 61 6.64 -14.69 -6.98
C VAL A 61 5.81 -14.06 -5.87
N ASN A 62 5.87 -12.74 -5.74
CA ASN A 62 5.14 -12.06 -4.69
C ASN A 62 3.62 -12.02 -4.95
N ALA A 63 3.21 -11.99 -6.22
CA ALA A 63 1.78 -12.12 -6.55
C ALA A 63 1.23 -13.46 -6.07
N VAL A 64 1.96 -14.55 -6.29
CA VAL A 64 1.54 -15.89 -5.83
C VAL A 64 1.39 -15.89 -4.31
N ARG A 65 2.33 -15.31 -3.58
CA ARG A 65 2.27 -15.24 -2.12
C ARG A 65 1.09 -14.44 -1.61
N ILE A 66 0.80 -13.33 -2.26
CA ILE A 66 -0.34 -12.48 -1.89
C ILE A 66 -1.65 -13.18 -2.18
N ILE A 67 -1.80 -13.73 -3.37
CA ILE A 67 -3.02 -14.43 -3.79
C ILE A 67 -3.34 -15.60 -2.86
N ALA A 68 -2.30 -16.32 -2.42
CA ALA A 68 -2.46 -17.44 -1.51
C ALA A 68 -3.08 -17.05 -0.16
N GLN A 69 -2.88 -15.81 0.27
CA GLN A 69 -3.42 -15.30 1.52
C GLN A 69 -4.88 -14.83 1.41
N LYS A 70 -5.42 -14.76 0.20
CA LYS A 70 -6.81 -14.36 -0.08
C LYS A 70 -7.19 -13.06 0.61
N PRO A 71 -6.45 -11.96 0.38
CA PRO A 71 -6.72 -10.70 1.07
C PRO A 71 -8.01 -10.05 0.59
N ALA A 72 -8.66 -9.33 1.49
CA ALA A 72 -9.78 -8.47 1.13
C ALA A 72 -9.31 -7.26 0.33
N LEU A 73 -8.12 -6.76 0.64
CA LEU A 73 -7.54 -5.58 -0.02
C LEU A 73 -6.03 -5.59 0.14
N VAL A 74 -5.32 -5.08 -0.87
CA VAL A 74 -3.86 -4.95 -0.84
C VAL A 74 -3.49 -3.49 -1.10
N LEU A 75 -2.71 -2.91 -0.20
CA LEU A 75 -2.04 -1.64 -0.48
C LEU A 75 -0.70 -1.97 -1.14
N CYS A 76 -0.50 -1.51 -2.36
CA CYS A 76 0.76 -1.70 -3.07
C CYS A 76 1.29 -0.35 -3.56
N GLN A 77 2.45 0.05 -3.04
CA GLN A 77 2.98 1.37 -3.33
C GLN A 77 4.48 1.39 -3.05
N GLY A 78 5.26 1.76 -4.06
CA GLY A 78 6.70 1.82 -3.94
C GLY A 78 7.36 2.01 -5.30
N GLU A 79 8.48 1.36 -5.52
CA GLU A 79 9.20 1.46 -6.79
C GLU A 79 8.25 1.18 -7.96
N TYR A 80 8.26 2.04 -8.96
CA TYR A 80 7.20 2.08 -9.98
C TYR A 80 7.13 0.83 -10.85
N THR A 81 8.26 0.31 -11.30
CA THR A 81 8.24 -0.80 -12.26
C THR A 81 7.80 -2.12 -11.60
N TYR A 82 8.26 -2.35 -10.38
CA TYR A 82 7.82 -3.49 -9.60
C TYR A 82 6.33 -3.36 -9.22
N THR A 83 5.94 -2.17 -8.76
CA THR A 83 4.55 -1.90 -8.38
C THR A 83 3.61 -2.15 -9.56
N TYR A 84 3.95 -1.63 -10.73
CA TYR A 84 3.13 -1.85 -11.92
C TYR A 84 3.00 -3.34 -12.26
N ALA A 85 4.12 -4.05 -12.26
CA ALA A 85 4.14 -5.47 -12.59
C ALA A 85 3.31 -6.30 -11.60
N LEU A 86 3.40 -5.97 -10.31
CA LEU A 86 2.65 -6.68 -9.28
C LEU A 86 1.16 -6.35 -9.32
N VAL A 87 0.82 -5.06 -9.37
CA VAL A 87 -0.59 -4.62 -9.39
C VAL A 87 -1.33 -5.23 -10.57
N LYS A 88 -0.73 -5.21 -11.74
CA LYS A 88 -1.31 -5.79 -12.95
C LYS A 88 -1.68 -7.27 -12.73
N ARG A 89 -0.78 -8.03 -12.14
CA ARG A 89 -0.99 -9.45 -11.88
C ARG A 89 -2.09 -9.71 -10.86
N LEU A 90 -2.13 -8.89 -9.81
CA LEU A 90 -3.15 -9.04 -8.77
C LEU A 90 -4.54 -8.72 -9.31
N ILE A 91 -4.67 -7.65 -10.08
CA ILE A 91 -5.95 -7.25 -10.68
C ILE A 91 -6.45 -8.34 -11.63
N GLU A 92 -5.57 -8.93 -12.44
CA GLU A 92 -5.93 -10.02 -13.34
C GLU A 92 -6.51 -11.23 -12.59
N LYS A 93 -6.13 -11.42 -11.35
CA LYS A 93 -6.62 -12.51 -10.49
C LYS A 93 -7.78 -12.10 -9.59
N GLY A 94 -8.35 -10.93 -9.83
CA GLY A 94 -9.52 -10.46 -9.08
C GLY A 94 -9.21 -9.90 -7.69
N ILE A 95 -7.95 -9.60 -7.40
CA ILE A 95 -7.55 -8.98 -6.14
C ILE A 95 -7.72 -7.46 -6.25
N TYR A 96 -8.35 -6.86 -5.24
CA TYR A 96 -8.45 -5.40 -5.17
C TYR A 96 -7.17 -4.81 -4.62
N VAL A 97 -6.66 -3.78 -5.29
CA VAL A 97 -5.39 -3.14 -4.92
C VAL A 97 -5.60 -1.64 -4.86
N VAL A 98 -4.98 -1.01 -3.86
CA VAL A 98 -5.09 0.43 -3.64
C VAL A 98 -3.73 1.08 -3.44
N ALA A 99 -3.70 2.39 -3.64
CA ALA A 99 -2.62 3.27 -3.22
C ALA A 99 -3.14 4.17 -2.10
N ALA A 100 -2.27 4.57 -1.20
CA ALA A 100 -2.60 5.53 -0.15
C ALA A 100 -2.45 6.95 -0.70
N CYS A 101 -3.47 7.77 -0.48
CA CYS A 101 -3.46 9.17 -0.92
C CYS A 101 -3.34 10.07 0.30
N SER A 102 -2.33 10.93 0.28
CA SER A 102 -2.04 11.84 1.38
C SER A 102 -1.91 13.27 0.88
N GLU A 103 -2.28 14.20 1.73
CA GLU A 103 -2.14 15.62 1.48
C GLU A 103 -0.92 16.14 2.23
N ARG A 104 -0.10 16.93 1.55
CA ARG A 104 1.02 17.61 2.19
C ARG A 104 0.50 18.87 2.86
N VAL A 105 0.71 18.96 4.17
CA VAL A 105 0.34 20.13 4.98
C VAL A 105 1.60 20.79 5.48
N VAL A 106 1.71 22.10 5.26
CA VAL A 106 2.85 22.89 5.73
C VAL A 106 2.35 23.80 6.87
N GLU A 107 2.99 23.70 8.03
CA GLU A 107 2.69 24.53 9.18
C GLU A 107 3.88 25.43 9.48
N GLU A 108 3.57 26.68 9.83
CA GLU A 108 4.58 27.63 10.29
C GLU A 108 4.49 27.76 11.80
N HIS A 109 5.61 27.58 12.49
CA HIS A 109 5.70 27.76 13.92
C HIS A 109 6.61 28.96 14.22
N HIS A 110 6.04 29.94 14.92
CA HIS A 110 6.78 31.12 15.36
C HIS A 110 7.46 30.80 16.69
N GLU A 111 8.78 30.83 16.69
CA GLU A 111 9.55 30.52 17.88
C GLU A 111 9.70 31.77 18.77
N PRO A 112 9.96 31.57 20.10
CA PRO A 112 10.10 32.70 21.02
C PRO A 112 11.25 33.64 20.68
N ASP A 113 12.27 33.16 19.94
CA ASP A 113 13.41 33.98 19.52
C ASP A 113 13.12 34.82 18.27
N GLY A 114 11.89 34.78 17.76
CA GLY A 114 11.50 35.53 16.57
C GLY A 114 11.71 34.80 15.26
N SER A 115 12.32 33.61 15.29
CA SER A 115 12.50 32.79 14.09
C SER A 115 11.18 32.06 13.73
N THR A 116 11.09 31.65 12.48
CA THR A 116 9.95 30.86 11.98
C THR A 116 10.46 29.51 11.51
N ARG A 117 9.80 28.45 11.96
CA ARG A 117 10.10 27.10 11.53
C ARG A 117 8.94 26.55 10.71
N ARG A 118 9.25 25.98 9.54
CA ARG A 118 8.25 25.34 8.68
C ARG A 118 8.33 23.85 8.87
N ILE A 119 7.19 23.24 9.17
CA ILE A 119 7.06 21.78 9.32
C ILE A 119 6.15 21.28 8.21
N SER A 120 6.63 20.29 7.47
CA SER A 120 5.86 19.64 6.43
C SER A 120 5.42 18.27 6.92
N GLN A 121 4.12 17.98 6.81
CA GLN A 121 3.54 16.70 7.19
C GLN A 121 2.68 16.17 6.06
N PHE A 122 2.65 14.85 5.92
CA PHE A 122 1.71 14.18 5.04
C PHE A 122 0.57 13.62 5.89
N ARG A 123 -0.67 14.01 5.54
CA ARG A 123 -1.84 13.53 6.22
C ARG A 123 -2.61 12.59 5.31
N PHE A 124 -2.80 11.36 5.75
CA PHE A 124 -3.59 10.38 5.02
C PHE A 124 -5.01 10.90 4.78
N LYS A 125 -5.51 10.72 3.56
CA LYS A 125 -6.86 11.14 3.17
C LYS A 125 -7.73 9.94 2.81
N ARG A 126 -7.24 9.03 1.98
CA ARG A 126 -8.01 7.87 1.55
C ARG A 126 -7.12 6.85 0.85
N PHE A 127 -7.66 5.64 0.69
CA PHE A 127 -7.14 4.69 -0.28
C PHE A 127 -7.84 4.92 -1.62
N ARG A 128 -7.09 4.78 -2.69
CA ARG A 128 -7.61 4.91 -4.06
C ARG A 128 -7.32 3.63 -4.80
N PHE A 129 -8.36 3.03 -5.39
CA PHE A 129 -8.21 1.81 -6.14
C PHE A 129 -7.44 2.04 -7.43
N TYR A 130 -6.55 1.09 -7.74
CA TYR A 130 -5.99 1.03 -9.07
C TYR A 130 -7.08 0.58 -10.02
N ASP A 131 -7.27 1.33 -11.06
CA ASP A 131 -8.28 1.03 -12.06
C ASP A 131 -7.70 0.10 -13.12
N CYS A 132 -8.54 -0.74 -13.68
CA CYS A 132 -8.14 -1.67 -14.71
C CYS A 132 -8.99 -1.52 -15.98
#